data_742dbbff933cfcc1bfe450fa78d475c9
#
_entry.id   742dbbff933cfcc1bfe450fa78d475c9
#
_cell.length_a   1.000
_cell.length_b   1.000
_cell.length_c   1.000
_cell.angle_alpha   90.00
_cell.angle_beta   90.00
_cell.angle_gamma   90.00
#
_symmetry.space_group_name_H-M   'P 1'
#
loop_
_entity.id
_entity.type
_entity.pdbx_description
1 polymer ?
#
loop_
_entity_poly.entity_id
_entity_poly.type
_entity_poly.pdbx_seq_one_letter_code
_entity_poly.pdbx_strand_id
1 'polypeptide(L)'
;MTKQVVGRQRELELVRAALASGAHILLEGPPGTGKSTLLRQVATARHAEFVLVEGSAELTPARLIGSFDPALVLAQGYRPENFSDGPLVRAMRDGGLLYVEELNRVPEETINVLLTVMSEGEINVSRLGRVTADGNFRLVAAMNPYDSVGTSRLSMALYDRTCRISVGYQDAEQERQIVQLAAEDAKQILVAEAVDLARATRAHPDLRSGASVRGAIDYARLVPELAEIRIVPADDWQVGLDAALTTLSGRVRRHESCQRSADQIIEEIFRRVRATRPADEPPGGDGSPGE
;
A
#
# COMPACT_ATOMS: atom_id res chain seq x y z
N MET A 1 -2.01 10.13 15.14
CA MET A 1 -3.12 10.62 14.29
C MET A 1 -3.41 9.60 13.21
N THR A 2 -4.63 9.08 13.14
CA THR A 2 -5.05 8.13 12.08
C THR A 2 -5.14 8.93 10.79
N LYS A 3 -4.30 8.60 9.79
CA LYS A 3 -4.36 9.27 8.48
C LYS A 3 -5.72 9.02 7.85
N GLN A 4 -6.46 10.08 7.57
CA GLN A 4 -7.76 10.01 6.90
C GLN A 4 -7.58 9.44 5.49
N VAL A 5 -8.44 8.49 5.11
CA VAL A 5 -8.45 7.93 3.77
C VAL A 5 -9.24 8.83 2.84
N VAL A 6 -8.63 9.25 1.74
CA VAL A 6 -9.25 10.10 0.73
C VAL A 6 -9.84 9.23 -0.38
N GLY A 7 -11.08 9.51 -0.78
CA GLY A 7 -11.69 8.96 -1.99
C GLY A 7 -11.95 7.46 -2.01
N ARG A 8 -12.15 6.82 -0.83
CA ARG A 8 -12.35 5.37 -0.70
C ARG A 8 -13.71 5.01 -0.07
N GLN A 9 -14.72 5.84 -0.25
CA GLN A 9 -16.01 5.64 0.38
C GLN A 9 -16.63 4.28 0.00
N ARG A 10 -16.61 3.94 -1.30
CA ARG A 10 -17.15 2.68 -1.80
C ARG A 10 -16.38 1.47 -1.24
N GLU A 11 -15.05 1.51 -1.25
CA GLU A 11 -14.23 0.42 -0.72
C GLU A 11 -14.38 0.29 0.81
N LEU A 12 -14.51 1.41 1.54
CA LEU A 12 -14.82 1.41 2.97
C LEU A 12 -16.15 0.73 3.28
N GLU A 13 -17.19 1.04 2.51
CA GLU A 13 -18.52 0.42 2.66
C GLU A 13 -18.46 -1.09 2.39
N LEU A 14 -17.80 -1.50 1.29
CA LEU A 14 -17.66 -2.91 0.94
C LEU A 14 -16.87 -3.70 2.00
N VAL A 15 -15.75 -3.14 2.48
CA VAL A 15 -14.95 -3.78 3.54
C VAL A 15 -15.74 -3.90 4.82
N ARG A 16 -16.45 -2.84 5.24
CA ARG A 16 -17.31 -2.87 6.45
C ARG A 16 -18.42 -3.89 6.33
N ALA A 17 -19.10 -3.94 5.19
CA ALA A 17 -20.18 -4.90 4.95
C ALA A 17 -19.66 -6.35 4.95
N ALA A 18 -18.55 -6.63 4.27
CA ALA A 18 -17.94 -7.95 4.26
C ALA A 18 -17.50 -8.40 5.66
N LEU A 19 -16.83 -7.53 6.43
CA LEU A 19 -16.45 -7.85 7.81
C LEU A 19 -17.66 -8.06 8.73
N ALA A 20 -18.73 -7.28 8.54
CA ALA A 20 -19.95 -7.42 9.34
C ALA A 20 -20.71 -8.71 9.02
N SER A 21 -20.67 -9.19 7.77
CA SER A 21 -21.24 -10.49 7.37
C SER A 21 -20.41 -11.71 7.80
N GLY A 22 -19.26 -11.48 8.43
CA GLY A 22 -18.37 -12.58 8.86
C GLY A 22 -17.39 -13.05 7.79
N ALA A 23 -17.33 -12.39 6.63
CA ALA A 23 -16.48 -12.80 5.53
C ALA A 23 -15.00 -12.41 5.74
N HIS A 24 -14.09 -13.24 5.23
CA HIS A 24 -12.71 -12.90 4.99
C HIS A 24 -12.59 -12.10 3.68
N ILE A 25 -11.53 -11.30 3.50
CA ILE A 25 -11.42 -10.37 2.38
C ILE A 25 -10.10 -10.56 1.64
N LEU A 26 -10.15 -10.49 0.31
CA LEU A 26 -8.99 -10.33 -0.56
C LEU A 26 -9.04 -8.96 -1.24
N LEU A 27 -8.08 -8.08 -0.90
CA LEU A 27 -7.90 -6.79 -1.55
C LEU A 27 -6.92 -6.93 -2.73
N GLU A 28 -7.39 -6.66 -3.93
CA GLU A 28 -6.54 -6.67 -5.12
C GLU A 28 -6.30 -5.25 -5.64
N GLY A 29 -5.07 -4.93 -5.95
CA GLY A 29 -4.74 -3.65 -6.56
C GLY A 29 -3.28 -3.29 -6.51
N PRO A 30 -2.87 -2.26 -7.28
CA PRO A 30 -1.48 -1.83 -7.36
C PRO A 30 -0.94 -1.37 -6.00
N PRO A 31 0.39 -1.31 -5.85
CA PRO A 31 1.01 -0.78 -4.64
C PRO A 31 0.70 0.71 -4.49
N GLY A 32 0.68 1.20 -3.24
CA GLY A 32 0.47 2.62 -2.94
C GLY A 32 -0.96 3.13 -3.13
N THR A 33 -1.96 2.26 -3.28
CA THR A 33 -3.39 2.63 -3.39
C THR A 33 -4.09 2.83 -2.04
N GLY A 34 -3.36 2.76 -0.92
CA GLY A 34 -3.90 3.03 0.42
C GLY A 34 -4.62 1.86 1.09
N LYS A 35 -4.43 0.61 0.63
CA LYS A 35 -5.07 -0.60 1.21
C LYS A 35 -4.85 -0.72 2.73
N SER A 36 -3.61 -0.62 3.18
CA SER A 36 -3.25 -0.71 4.60
C SER A 36 -3.83 0.45 5.43
N THR A 37 -3.90 1.66 4.86
CA THR A 37 -4.50 2.84 5.52
C THR A 37 -6.01 2.66 5.68
N LEU A 38 -6.69 2.18 4.63
CA LEU A 38 -8.11 1.83 4.63
C LEU A 38 -8.43 0.83 5.76
N LEU A 39 -7.67 -0.25 5.85
CA LEU A 39 -7.89 -1.30 6.83
C LEU A 39 -7.62 -0.84 8.26
N ARG A 40 -6.58 -0.03 8.49
CA ARG A 40 -6.32 0.57 9.81
C ARG A 40 -7.49 1.45 10.26
N GLN A 41 -8.05 2.24 9.37
CA GLN A 41 -9.24 3.05 9.68
C GLN A 41 -10.44 2.18 10.05
N VAL A 42 -10.66 1.08 9.33
CA VAL A 42 -11.75 0.14 9.63
C VAL A 42 -11.53 -0.57 10.96
N ALA A 43 -10.31 -1.05 11.23
CA ALA A 43 -9.97 -1.69 12.50
C ALA A 43 -10.17 -0.75 13.69
N THR A 44 -9.69 0.49 13.58
CA THR A 44 -9.91 1.53 14.61
C THR A 44 -11.40 1.76 14.88
N ALA A 45 -12.21 1.90 13.83
CA ALA A 45 -13.65 2.11 13.96
C ALA A 45 -14.41 0.91 14.56
N ARG A 46 -13.85 -0.30 14.48
CA ARG A 46 -14.39 -1.53 15.08
C ARG A 46 -13.81 -1.82 16.46
N HIS A 47 -12.87 -1.02 16.96
CA HIS A 47 -12.09 -1.31 18.16
C HIS A 47 -11.41 -2.69 18.13
N ALA A 48 -11.07 -3.18 16.92
CA ALA A 48 -10.44 -4.46 16.72
C ALA A 48 -8.91 -4.31 16.71
N GLU A 49 -8.20 -5.27 17.26
CA GLU A 49 -6.74 -5.34 17.11
C GLU A 49 -6.39 -5.48 15.63
N PHE A 50 -5.39 -4.74 15.18
CA PHE A 50 -4.90 -4.77 13.81
C PHE A 50 -3.52 -5.39 13.75
N VAL A 51 -3.46 -6.65 13.33
CA VAL A 51 -2.23 -7.41 13.22
C VAL A 51 -1.76 -7.42 11.77
N LEU A 52 -0.68 -6.68 11.49
CA LEU A 52 -0.07 -6.61 10.14
C LEU A 52 1.01 -7.68 10.00
N VAL A 53 0.94 -8.42 8.90
CA VAL A 53 1.97 -9.36 8.44
C VAL A 53 2.34 -9.02 7.01
N GLU A 54 3.63 -8.83 6.74
CA GLU A 54 4.14 -8.67 5.39
C GLU A 54 4.47 -10.05 4.80
N GLY A 55 3.86 -10.38 3.66
CA GLY A 55 4.09 -11.62 2.94
C GLY A 55 5.48 -11.63 2.30
N SER A 56 6.20 -12.70 2.52
CA SER A 56 7.51 -12.96 1.94
C SER A 56 7.74 -14.45 1.78
N ALA A 57 8.72 -14.84 0.97
CA ALA A 57 9.12 -16.24 0.81
C ALA A 57 9.63 -16.89 2.11
N GLU A 58 9.98 -16.07 3.11
CA GLU A 58 10.45 -16.53 4.41
C GLU A 58 9.34 -16.64 5.48
N LEU A 59 8.11 -16.29 5.16
CA LEU A 59 6.97 -16.40 6.07
C LEU A 59 6.54 -17.87 6.18
N THR A 60 7.18 -18.59 7.10
CA THR A 60 6.85 -20.00 7.38
C THR A 60 5.61 -20.15 8.25
N PRO A 61 4.93 -21.32 8.25
CA PRO A 61 3.85 -21.63 9.18
C PRO A 61 4.23 -21.37 10.65
N ALA A 62 5.44 -21.71 11.07
CA ALA A 62 5.90 -21.48 12.44
C ALA A 62 5.97 -20.00 12.80
N ARG A 63 6.46 -19.15 11.89
CA ARG A 63 6.48 -17.69 12.11
C ARG A 63 5.07 -17.09 12.19
N LEU A 64 4.13 -17.65 11.43
CA LEU A 64 2.75 -17.19 11.42
C LEU A 64 1.96 -17.65 12.66
N ILE A 65 2.11 -18.93 13.04
CA ILE A 65 1.40 -19.55 14.15
C ILE A 65 2.01 -19.18 15.50
N GLY A 66 3.33 -19.25 15.59
CA GLY A 66 4.12 -19.12 16.83
C GLY A 66 4.91 -20.39 17.14
N SER A 67 5.65 -20.35 18.24
CA SER A 67 6.52 -21.44 18.64
C SER A 67 6.69 -21.49 20.15
N PHE A 68 7.07 -22.65 20.66
CA PHE A 68 7.53 -22.78 22.04
C PHE A 68 8.91 -22.16 22.23
N ASP A 69 9.10 -21.47 23.35
CA ASP A 69 10.42 -20.96 23.73
C ASP A 69 11.33 -22.15 24.09
N PRO A 70 12.44 -22.36 23.35
CA PRO A 70 13.32 -23.50 23.59
C PRO A 70 13.95 -23.53 24.99
N ALA A 71 14.28 -22.37 25.56
CA ALA A 71 14.85 -22.28 26.89
C ALA A 71 13.85 -22.68 27.98
N LEU A 72 12.60 -22.23 27.86
CA LEU A 72 11.53 -22.60 28.77
C LEU A 72 11.14 -24.06 28.62
N VAL A 73 11.14 -24.61 27.40
CA VAL A 73 10.87 -26.04 27.17
C VAL A 73 11.93 -26.93 27.84
N LEU A 74 13.21 -26.55 27.75
CA LEU A 74 14.29 -27.29 28.43
C LEU A 74 14.15 -27.26 29.96
N ALA A 75 13.68 -26.14 30.51
CA ALA A 75 13.52 -25.98 31.96
C ALA A 75 12.24 -26.59 32.53
N GLN A 76 11.12 -26.50 31.78
CA GLN A 76 9.79 -26.75 32.30
C GLN A 76 8.93 -27.72 31.46
N GLY A 77 9.47 -28.15 30.30
CA GLY A 77 8.72 -28.95 29.31
C GLY A 77 7.75 -28.13 28.45
N TYR A 78 7.01 -28.86 27.61
CA TYR A 78 5.96 -28.26 26.76
C TYR A 78 4.73 -27.92 27.63
N ARG A 79 4.62 -26.64 28.00
CA ARG A 79 3.46 -26.10 28.70
C ARG A 79 2.84 -25.00 27.84
N PRO A 80 1.50 -24.81 27.85
CA PRO A 80 0.84 -23.75 27.08
C PRO A 80 1.45 -22.35 27.32
N GLU A 81 1.89 -22.07 28.56
CA GLU A 81 2.46 -20.78 28.98
C GLU A 81 3.84 -20.53 28.34
N ASN A 82 4.51 -21.59 27.87
CA ASN A 82 5.81 -21.51 27.20
C ASN A 82 5.67 -21.34 25.68
N PHE A 83 4.44 -21.25 25.17
CA PHE A 83 4.19 -20.99 23.77
C PHE A 83 4.06 -19.49 23.51
N SER A 84 4.86 -18.97 22.56
CA SER A 84 4.78 -17.60 22.09
C SER A 84 3.86 -17.55 20.88
N ASP A 85 2.69 -16.94 21.02
CA ASP A 85 1.73 -16.77 19.94
C ASP A 85 2.33 -15.97 18.79
N GLY A 86 2.26 -16.52 17.58
CA GLY A 86 2.53 -15.78 16.37
C GLY A 86 1.37 -14.86 15.99
N PRO A 87 1.52 -14.06 14.93
CA PRO A 87 0.52 -13.06 14.54
C PRO A 87 -0.86 -13.68 14.24
N LEU A 88 -0.94 -14.87 13.66
CA LEU A 88 -2.19 -15.54 13.38
C LEU A 88 -2.91 -15.96 14.68
N VAL A 89 -2.22 -16.69 15.56
CA VAL A 89 -2.81 -17.19 16.80
C VAL A 89 -3.23 -16.03 17.70
N ARG A 90 -2.43 -14.97 17.79
CA ARG A 90 -2.79 -13.75 18.51
C ARG A 90 -4.07 -13.13 17.95
N ALA A 91 -4.14 -12.90 16.65
CA ALA A 91 -5.34 -12.33 16.02
C ALA A 91 -6.56 -13.23 16.20
N MET A 92 -6.40 -14.55 16.13
CA MET A 92 -7.48 -15.51 16.38
C MET A 92 -8.03 -15.42 17.80
N ARG A 93 -7.16 -15.38 18.82
CA ARG A 93 -7.57 -15.34 20.23
C ARG A 93 -8.22 -14.01 20.60
N ASP A 94 -7.71 -12.90 20.09
CA ASP A 94 -8.15 -11.55 20.46
C ASP A 94 -9.33 -11.05 19.60
N GLY A 95 -9.84 -11.88 18.67
CA GLY A 95 -10.90 -11.45 17.74
C GLY A 95 -10.47 -10.32 16.83
N GLY A 96 -9.16 -10.26 16.52
CA GLY A 96 -8.53 -9.20 15.77
C GLY A 96 -8.69 -9.31 14.25
N LEU A 97 -8.22 -8.30 13.57
CA LEU A 97 -8.10 -8.25 12.12
C LEU A 97 -6.67 -8.62 11.71
N LEU A 98 -6.46 -9.83 11.20
CA LEU A 98 -5.19 -10.23 10.62
C LEU A 98 -5.11 -9.71 9.20
N TYR A 99 -4.17 -8.80 8.92
CA TYR A 99 -3.91 -8.27 7.59
C TYR A 99 -2.60 -8.82 7.04
N VAL A 100 -2.70 -9.64 5.98
CA VAL A 100 -1.53 -10.17 5.27
C VAL A 100 -1.33 -9.40 3.97
N GLU A 101 -0.30 -8.55 3.93
CA GLU A 101 0.10 -7.80 2.73
C GLU A 101 0.97 -8.69 1.83
N GLU A 102 0.96 -8.45 0.51
CA GLU A 102 1.72 -9.23 -0.49
C GLU A 102 1.51 -10.76 -0.41
N LEU A 103 0.27 -11.20 -0.23
CA LEU A 103 -0.08 -12.61 -0.05
C LEU A 103 0.49 -13.53 -1.14
N ASN A 104 0.59 -13.05 -2.38
CA ASN A 104 1.15 -13.78 -3.51
C ASN A 104 2.65 -14.09 -3.40
N ARG A 105 3.35 -13.54 -2.40
CA ARG A 105 4.75 -13.87 -2.05
C ARG A 105 4.89 -14.89 -0.93
N VAL A 106 3.77 -15.25 -0.31
CA VAL A 106 3.74 -16.22 0.80
C VAL A 106 3.86 -17.64 0.26
N PRO A 107 4.66 -18.52 0.86
CA PRO A 107 4.75 -19.92 0.49
C PRO A 107 3.39 -20.64 0.58
N GLU A 108 3.15 -21.58 -0.33
CA GLU A 108 1.90 -22.32 -0.41
C GLU A 108 1.55 -23.06 0.91
N GLU A 109 2.55 -23.61 1.56
CA GLU A 109 2.38 -24.27 2.87
C GLU A 109 1.80 -23.33 3.94
N THR A 110 2.21 -22.07 3.93
CA THR A 110 1.72 -21.04 4.86
C THR A 110 0.32 -20.56 4.44
N ILE A 111 0.06 -20.42 3.14
CA ILE A 111 -1.29 -20.13 2.62
C ILE A 111 -2.27 -21.23 3.04
N ASN A 112 -1.88 -22.51 3.00
CA ASN A 112 -2.72 -23.64 3.43
C ASN A 112 -3.14 -23.53 4.90
N VAL A 113 -2.26 -23.03 5.77
CA VAL A 113 -2.63 -22.73 7.17
C VAL A 113 -3.75 -21.69 7.23
N LEU A 114 -3.61 -20.61 6.46
CA LEU A 114 -4.65 -19.57 6.39
C LEU A 114 -5.98 -20.11 5.84
N LEU A 115 -5.93 -20.96 4.81
CA LEU A 115 -7.11 -21.63 4.26
C LEU A 115 -7.84 -22.49 5.29
N THR A 116 -7.08 -23.25 6.08
CA THR A 116 -7.65 -24.06 7.17
C THR A 116 -8.37 -23.19 8.19
N VAL A 117 -7.73 -22.12 8.66
CA VAL A 117 -8.34 -21.22 9.64
C VAL A 117 -9.59 -20.51 9.09
N MET A 118 -9.57 -20.13 7.81
CA MET A 118 -10.74 -19.51 7.15
C MET A 118 -11.93 -20.46 7.05
N SER A 119 -11.68 -21.77 6.86
CA SER A 119 -12.74 -22.77 6.72
C SER A 119 -13.29 -23.28 8.05
N GLU A 120 -12.37 -23.61 8.97
CA GLU A 120 -12.70 -24.32 10.19
C GLU A 120 -12.83 -23.39 11.41
N GLY A 121 -12.32 -22.16 11.33
CA GLY A 121 -12.23 -21.25 12.47
C GLY A 121 -11.28 -21.75 13.57
N GLU A 122 -10.45 -22.75 13.29
CA GLU A 122 -9.54 -23.33 14.26
C GLU A 122 -8.27 -23.91 13.60
N ILE A 123 -7.25 -24.15 14.42
CA ILE A 123 -6.00 -24.77 14.00
C ILE A 123 -5.48 -25.69 15.13
N ASN A 124 -4.93 -26.84 14.74
CA ASN A 124 -4.21 -27.72 15.66
C ASN A 124 -2.72 -27.39 15.68
N VAL A 125 -2.22 -26.96 16.83
CA VAL A 125 -0.80 -26.64 17.03
C VAL A 125 -0.14 -27.77 17.80
N SER A 126 0.96 -28.31 17.25
CA SER A 126 1.68 -29.42 17.88
C SER A 126 2.06 -29.08 19.33
N ARG A 127 1.78 -29.99 20.26
CA ARG A 127 2.05 -29.83 21.71
C ARG A 127 1.21 -28.78 22.44
N LEU A 128 0.61 -27.81 21.74
CA LEU A 128 -0.31 -26.81 22.32
C LEU A 128 -1.75 -27.29 22.28
N GLY A 129 -2.12 -28.07 21.25
CA GLY A 129 -3.49 -28.51 21.03
C GLY A 129 -4.27 -27.59 20.10
N ARG A 130 -5.59 -27.61 20.24
CA ARG A 130 -6.53 -26.86 19.41
C ARG A 130 -6.60 -25.40 19.84
N VAL A 131 -6.45 -24.50 18.89
CA VAL A 131 -6.66 -23.06 19.03
C VAL A 131 -7.86 -22.68 18.18
N THR A 132 -8.93 -22.22 18.80
CA THR A 132 -10.16 -21.76 18.12
C THR A 132 -10.16 -20.26 18.02
N ALA A 133 -10.57 -19.74 16.86
CA ALA A 133 -10.69 -18.31 16.64
C ALA A 133 -11.91 -17.73 17.36
N ASP A 134 -11.75 -16.54 17.93
CA ASP A 134 -12.88 -15.73 18.39
C ASP A 134 -13.83 -15.40 17.22
N GLY A 135 -15.12 -15.30 17.49
CA GLY A 135 -16.13 -15.03 16.47
C GLY A 135 -15.94 -13.72 15.69
N ASN A 136 -15.16 -12.76 16.22
CA ASN A 136 -14.84 -11.49 15.58
C ASN A 136 -13.59 -11.56 14.71
N PHE A 137 -12.76 -12.61 14.82
CA PHE A 137 -11.56 -12.78 14.01
C PHE A 137 -11.87 -12.70 12.52
N ARG A 138 -11.13 -11.91 11.80
CA ARG A 138 -11.20 -11.84 10.33
C ARG A 138 -9.81 -11.77 9.72
N LEU A 139 -9.66 -12.48 8.61
CA LEU A 139 -8.47 -12.39 7.77
C LEU A 139 -8.77 -11.46 6.60
N VAL A 140 -7.88 -10.50 6.39
CA VAL A 140 -7.84 -9.68 5.18
C VAL A 140 -6.48 -9.89 4.54
N ALA A 141 -6.48 -10.34 3.31
CA ALA A 141 -5.27 -10.45 2.52
C ALA A 141 -5.22 -9.36 1.46
N ALA A 142 -4.02 -8.95 1.07
CA ALA A 142 -3.85 -8.05 -0.06
C ALA A 142 -2.78 -8.57 -1.02
N MET A 143 -3.01 -8.34 -2.30
CA MET A 143 -2.03 -8.64 -3.33
C MET A 143 -2.04 -7.61 -4.46
N ASN A 144 -0.94 -7.59 -5.20
CA ASN A 144 -0.86 -6.91 -6.49
C ASN A 144 -0.98 -7.94 -7.61
N PRO A 145 -2.08 -7.97 -8.37
CA PRO A 145 -2.27 -8.97 -9.44
C PRO A 145 -1.31 -8.79 -10.63
N TYR A 146 -0.66 -7.63 -10.72
CA TYR A 146 0.29 -7.32 -11.80
C TYR A 146 1.74 -7.62 -11.44
N ASP A 147 2.03 -8.00 -10.20
CA ASP A 147 3.37 -8.40 -9.78
C ASP A 147 3.59 -9.85 -10.11
N SER A 148 4.48 -10.10 -11.10
CA SER A 148 4.79 -11.44 -11.59
C SER A 148 6.16 -11.96 -11.13
N VAL A 149 6.95 -11.13 -10.45
CA VAL A 149 8.31 -11.49 -10.02
C VAL A 149 8.29 -12.06 -8.60
N GLY A 150 8.69 -13.32 -8.47
CA GLY A 150 8.73 -13.98 -7.15
C GLY A 150 7.35 -14.21 -6.51
N THR A 151 6.29 -14.33 -7.35
CA THR A 151 4.93 -14.52 -6.88
C THR A 151 4.36 -15.84 -7.37
N SER A 152 3.54 -16.48 -6.52
CA SER A 152 2.75 -17.66 -6.85
C SER A 152 1.36 -17.28 -7.33
N ARG A 153 0.78 -18.08 -8.22
CA ARG A 153 -0.66 -17.98 -8.52
C ARG A 153 -1.44 -18.43 -7.28
N LEU A 154 -2.32 -17.57 -6.81
CA LEU A 154 -3.21 -17.94 -5.71
C LEU A 154 -4.19 -19.02 -6.17
N SER A 155 -4.45 -19.98 -5.28
CA SER A 155 -5.38 -21.07 -5.56
C SER A 155 -6.83 -20.57 -5.62
N MET A 156 -7.66 -21.25 -6.42
CA MET A 156 -9.11 -20.99 -6.45
C MET A 156 -9.75 -21.16 -5.05
N ALA A 157 -9.18 -22.02 -4.21
CA ALA A 157 -9.64 -22.22 -2.85
C ALA A 157 -9.59 -20.95 -1.98
N LEU A 158 -8.63 -20.05 -2.24
CA LEU A 158 -8.56 -18.76 -1.55
C LEU A 158 -9.66 -17.81 -2.02
N TYR A 159 -9.88 -17.73 -3.33
CA TYR A 159 -10.95 -16.90 -3.91
C TYR A 159 -12.33 -17.33 -3.44
N ASP A 160 -12.57 -18.65 -3.31
CA ASP A 160 -13.83 -19.22 -2.84
C ASP A 160 -14.15 -18.86 -1.38
N ARG A 161 -13.12 -18.61 -0.57
CA ARG A 161 -13.23 -18.30 0.86
C ARG A 161 -13.16 -16.82 1.19
N THR A 162 -13.01 -15.95 0.20
CA THR A 162 -12.82 -14.52 0.42
C THR A 162 -13.77 -13.66 -0.41
N CYS A 163 -14.25 -12.58 0.15
CA CYS A 163 -14.84 -11.49 -0.64
C CYS A 163 -13.74 -10.70 -1.34
N ARG A 164 -13.72 -10.74 -2.67
CA ARG A 164 -12.74 -10.01 -3.46
C ARG A 164 -13.15 -8.55 -3.63
N ILE A 165 -12.29 -7.61 -3.26
CA ILE A 165 -12.49 -6.17 -3.44
C ILE A 165 -11.31 -5.60 -4.24
N SER A 166 -11.60 -5.01 -5.39
CA SER A 166 -10.59 -4.34 -6.21
C SER A 166 -10.38 -2.90 -5.75
N VAL A 167 -9.11 -2.51 -5.56
CA VAL A 167 -8.69 -1.18 -5.09
C VAL A 167 -7.76 -0.57 -6.13
N GLY A 168 -8.31 0.23 -7.04
CA GLY A 168 -7.57 0.94 -8.09
C GLY A 168 -6.86 2.20 -7.61
N TYR A 169 -6.26 2.96 -8.51
CA TYR A 169 -5.79 4.31 -8.21
C TYR A 169 -6.97 5.26 -8.02
N GLN A 170 -6.78 6.30 -7.22
CA GLN A 170 -7.74 7.39 -7.06
C GLN A 170 -7.79 8.26 -8.33
N ASP A 171 -8.82 9.11 -8.45
CA ASP A 171 -8.87 10.15 -9.48
C ASP A 171 -7.83 11.26 -9.20
N ALA A 172 -7.66 12.16 -10.16
CA ALA A 172 -6.64 13.19 -10.08
C ALA A 172 -6.84 14.14 -8.91
N GLU A 173 -8.09 14.50 -8.61
CA GLU A 173 -8.41 15.42 -7.53
C GLU A 173 -8.15 14.79 -6.16
N GLN A 174 -8.54 13.54 -5.99
CA GLN A 174 -8.26 12.76 -4.78
C GLN A 174 -6.75 12.56 -4.57
N GLU A 175 -6.00 12.30 -5.64
CA GLU A 175 -4.54 12.20 -5.56
C GLU A 175 -3.90 13.53 -5.16
N ARG A 176 -4.38 14.68 -5.69
CA ARG A 176 -3.94 16.02 -5.25
C ARG A 176 -4.21 16.25 -3.77
N GLN A 177 -5.39 15.90 -3.28
CA GLN A 177 -5.71 15.99 -1.86
C GLN A 177 -4.77 15.12 -1.00
N ILE A 178 -4.44 13.90 -1.44
CA ILE A 178 -3.50 13.03 -0.74
C ILE A 178 -2.09 13.65 -0.71
N VAL A 179 -1.62 14.18 -1.84
CA VAL A 179 -0.30 14.83 -1.91
C VAL A 179 -0.27 16.07 -1.03
N GLN A 180 -1.32 16.91 -1.07
CA GLN A 180 -1.41 18.11 -0.24
C GLN A 180 -1.40 17.78 1.26
N LEU A 181 -2.16 16.75 1.69
CA LEU A 181 -2.15 16.29 3.09
C LEU A 181 -0.80 15.70 3.54
N ALA A 182 0.00 15.21 2.60
CA ALA A 182 1.29 14.62 2.89
C ALA A 182 2.45 15.62 2.77
N ALA A 183 2.29 16.67 1.98
CA ALA A 183 3.24 17.76 1.75
C ALA A 183 2.51 19.09 1.98
N GLU A 184 2.20 19.40 3.24
CA GLU A 184 1.31 20.50 3.65
C GLU A 184 1.79 21.87 3.14
N ASP A 185 3.10 22.08 3.10
CA ASP A 185 3.73 23.34 2.67
C ASP A 185 3.91 23.45 1.14
N ALA A 186 3.59 22.39 0.39
CA ALA A 186 3.74 22.40 -1.06
C ALA A 186 2.69 23.30 -1.72
N LYS A 187 3.14 24.18 -2.63
CA LYS A 187 2.24 25.01 -3.42
C LYS A 187 1.34 24.14 -4.30
N GLN A 188 0.09 24.55 -4.48
CA GLN A 188 -0.90 23.78 -5.28
C GLN A 188 -0.41 23.45 -6.69
N ILE A 189 0.33 24.36 -7.31
CA ILE A 189 0.89 24.17 -8.64
C ILE A 189 1.93 23.03 -8.66
N LEU A 190 2.73 22.87 -7.60
CA LEU A 190 3.67 21.75 -7.44
C LEU A 190 2.95 20.45 -7.17
N VAL A 191 1.89 20.49 -6.35
CA VAL A 191 1.02 19.32 -6.09
C VAL A 191 0.37 18.82 -7.38
N ALA A 192 -0.14 19.73 -8.21
CA ALA A 192 -0.72 19.37 -9.50
C ALA A 192 0.32 18.72 -10.42
N GLU A 193 1.52 19.33 -10.55
CA GLU A 193 2.62 18.77 -11.36
C GLU A 193 3.02 17.37 -10.87
N ALA A 194 3.17 17.17 -9.56
CA ALA A 194 3.53 15.90 -8.97
C ALA A 194 2.53 14.79 -9.34
N VAL A 195 1.24 15.10 -9.25
CA VAL A 195 0.17 14.17 -9.62
C VAL A 195 0.14 13.90 -11.12
N ASP A 196 0.27 14.94 -11.93
CA ASP A 196 0.24 14.81 -13.40
C ASP A 196 1.43 13.99 -13.90
N LEU A 197 2.62 14.15 -13.32
CA LEU A 197 3.79 13.32 -13.59
C LEU A 197 3.53 11.85 -13.24
N ALA A 198 3.07 11.56 -12.03
CA ALA A 198 2.79 10.18 -11.61
C ALA A 198 1.73 9.54 -12.50
N ARG A 199 0.65 10.25 -12.85
CA ARG A 199 -0.41 9.77 -13.74
C ARG A 199 0.08 9.56 -15.17
N ALA A 200 0.92 10.45 -15.68
CA ALA A 200 1.51 10.32 -17.01
C ALA A 200 2.38 9.06 -17.13
N THR A 201 3.07 8.65 -16.06
CA THR A 201 3.80 7.37 -16.05
C THR A 201 2.88 6.16 -16.22
N ARG A 202 1.65 6.20 -15.69
CA ARG A 202 0.67 5.10 -15.79
C ARG A 202 0.04 5.00 -17.17
N ALA A 203 0.02 6.09 -17.91
CA ALA A 203 -0.54 6.16 -19.26
C ALA A 203 0.52 6.03 -20.37
N HIS A 204 1.80 5.92 -20.01
CA HIS A 204 2.88 5.87 -20.99
C HIS A 204 2.97 4.49 -21.66
N PRO A 205 3.00 4.40 -23.01
CA PRO A 205 2.96 3.13 -23.74
C PRO A 205 4.16 2.23 -23.48
N ASP A 206 5.34 2.78 -23.16
CA ASP A 206 6.55 2.01 -22.87
C ASP A 206 6.59 1.46 -21.44
N LEU A 207 5.64 1.83 -20.61
CA LEU A 207 5.60 1.42 -19.21
C LEU A 207 4.47 0.42 -18.94
N ARG A 208 4.87 -0.75 -18.45
CA ARG A 208 3.94 -1.79 -17.96
C ARG A 208 3.30 -1.38 -16.63
N SER A 209 4.04 -0.64 -15.80
CA SER A 209 3.57 -0.15 -14.50
C SER A 209 4.15 1.24 -14.23
N GLY A 210 3.28 2.17 -13.90
CA GLY A 210 3.63 3.54 -13.53
C GLY A 210 3.75 3.75 -12.02
N ALA A 211 4.17 4.96 -11.64
CA ALA A 211 4.34 5.36 -10.26
C ALA A 211 2.99 5.53 -9.54
N SER A 212 2.97 5.18 -8.27
CA SER A 212 1.82 5.45 -7.38
C SER A 212 1.85 6.88 -6.84
N VAL A 213 0.82 7.27 -6.10
CA VAL A 213 0.77 8.58 -5.41
C VAL A 213 1.95 8.79 -4.44
N ARG A 214 2.62 7.73 -3.97
CA ARG A 214 3.86 7.86 -3.17
C ARG A 214 4.96 8.58 -3.94
N GLY A 215 5.10 8.32 -5.24
CA GLY A 215 6.04 9.04 -6.10
C GLY A 215 5.73 10.53 -6.20
N ALA A 216 4.45 10.88 -6.34
CA ALA A 216 4.00 12.27 -6.35
C ALA A 216 4.25 12.98 -5.00
N ILE A 217 4.00 12.30 -3.88
CA ILE A 217 4.30 12.84 -2.54
C ILE A 217 5.80 13.14 -2.39
N ASP A 218 6.63 12.18 -2.76
CA ASP A 218 8.08 12.36 -2.63
C ASP A 218 8.62 13.44 -3.57
N TYR A 219 8.07 13.55 -4.78
CA TYR A 219 8.37 14.66 -5.68
C TYR A 219 8.03 16.02 -5.07
N ALA A 220 6.79 16.17 -4.57
CA ALA A 220 6.32 17.42 -3.97
C ALA A 220 7.14 17.85 -2.74
N ARG A 221 7.71 16.90 -2.02
CA ARG A 221 8.60 17.15 -0.88
C ARG A 221 10.04 17.45 -1.31
N LEU A 222 10.54 16.75 -2.33
CA LEU A 222 11.94 16.86 -2.74
C LEU A 222 12.23 18.15 -3.47
N VAL A 223 11.31 18.67 -4.29
CA VAL A 223 11.51 19.89 -5.07
C VAL A 223 11.87 21.10 -4.20
N PRO A 224 11.15 21.45 -3.13
CA PRO A 224 11.52 22.59 -2.28
C PRO A 224 12.90 22.44 -1.64
N GLU A 225 13.23 21.25 -1.15
CA GLU A 225 14.52 20.95 -0.50
C GLU A 225 15.69 21.10 -1.49
N LEU A 226 15.54 20.59 -2.73
CA LEU A 226 16.55 20.76 -3.77
C LEU A 226 16.71 22.20 -4.18
N ALA A 227 15.62 22.96 -4.28
CA ALA A 227 15.64 24.36 -4.60
C ALA A 227 16.39 25.19 -3.54
N GLU A 228 16.15 24.91 -2.26
CA GLU A 228 16.85 25.53 -1.14
C GLU A 228 18.36 25.22 -1.16
N ILE A 229 18.73 23.94 -1.31
CA ILE A 229 20.14 23.52 -1.39
C ILE A 229 20.89 24.19 -2.56
N ARG A 230 20.21 24.36 -3.70
CA ARG A 230 20.79 24.95 -4.91
C ARG A 230 20.70 26.48 -4.96
N ILE A 231 19.96 27.08 -4.02
CA ILE A 231 19.71 28.54 -3.97
C ILE A 231 19.07 29.04 -5.28
N VAL A 232 18.06 28.31 -5.76
CA VAL A 232 17.29 28.63 -6.98
C VAL A 232 15.78 28.54 -6.70
N PRO A 233 14.92 29.12 -7.56
CA PRO A 233 13.49 28.96 -7.42
C PRO A 233 13.02 27.50 -7.52
N ALA A 234 11.93 27.15 -6.82
CA ALA A 234 11.37 25.79 -6.84
C ALA A 234 10.81 25.37 -8.22
N ASP A 235 10.55 26.31 -9.10
CA ASP A 235 10.11 26.08 -10.48
C ASP A 235 11.28 25.95 -11.47
N ASP A 236 12.53 26.02 -11.00
CA ASP A 236 13.72 25.76 -11.81
C ASP A 236 13.59 24.42 -12.55
N TRP A 237 13.95 24.43 -13.83
CA TRP A 237 13.83 23.26 -14.70
C TRP A 237 14.65 22.06 -14.20
N GLN A 238 15.91 22.33 -13.83
CA GLN A 238 16.83 21.26 -13.42
C GLN A 238 16.46 20.68 -12.06
N VAL A 239 15.95 21.50 -11.15
CA VAL A 239 15.42 21.04 -9.86
C VAL A 239 14.24 20.08 -10.07
N GLY A 240 13.28 20.49 -10.90
CA GLY A 240 12.12 19.64 -11.19
C GLY A 240 12.50 18.34 -11.91
N LEU A 241 13.40 18.40 -12.89
CA LEU A 241 13.85 17.22 -13.61
C LEU A 241 14.57 16.23 -12.70
N ASP A 242 15.52 16.69 -11.89
CA ASP A 242 16.28 15.84 -10.98
C ASP A 242 15.37 15.21 -9.92
N ALA A 243 14.39 15.97 -9.41
CA ALA A 243 13.39 15.46 -8.50
C ALA A 243 12.53 14.37 -9.16
N ALA A 244 12.08 14.56 -10.41
CA ALA A 244 11.29 13.58 -11.16
C ALA A 244 12.09 12.28 -11.40
N LEU A 245 13.33 12.38 -11.85
CA LEU A 245 14.21 11.24 -12.04
C LEU A 245 14.43 10.47 -10.71
N THR A 246 14.74 11.19 -9.65
CA THR A 246 15.02 10.59 -8.34
C THR A 246 13.80 9.88 -7.75
N THR A 247 12.60 10.44 -7.91
CA THR A 247 11.40 9.93 -7.25
C THR A 247 10.58 8.96 -8.09
N LEU A 248 10.70 8.98 -9.41
CA LEU A 248 9.83 8.20 -10.30
C LEU A 248 10.56 7.07 -11.04
N SER A 249 11.84 7.23 -11.44
CA SER A 249 12.52 6.23 -12.27
C SER A 249 12.58 4.84 -11.64
N GLY A 250 12.84 4.75 -10.34
CA GLY A 250 12.86 3.47 -9.61
C GLY A 250 11.47 2.85 -9.36
N ARG A 251 10.40 3.60 -9.63
CA ARG A 251 9.01 3.19 -9.34
C ARG A 251 8.21 2.78 -10.56
N VAL A 252 8.80 2.83 -11.73
CA VAL A 252 8.18 2.42 -12.98
C VAL A 252 8.76 1.08 -13.44
N ARG A 253 7.98 0.33 -14.21
CA ARG A 253 8.42 -0.90 -14.86
C ARG A 253 8.19 -0.76 -16.35
N ARG A 254 9.24 -0.92 -17.14
CA ARG A 254 9.18 -0.86 -18.61
C ARG A 254 8.61 -2.17 -19.16
N HIS A 255 8.04 -2.12 -20.35
CA HIS A 255 7.81 -3.34 -21.14
C HIS A 255 9.15 -3.98 -21.50
N GLU A 256 9.19 -5.30 -21.58
CA GLU A 256 10.42 -6.06 -21.92
C GLU A 256 10.98 -5.71 -23.30
N SER A 257 10.10 -5.35 -24.23
CA SER A 257 10.48 -4.90 -25.58
C SER A 257 11.02 -3.48 -25.65
N CYS A 258 10.91 -2.69 -24.58
CA CYS A 258 11.34 -1.29 -24.58
C CYS A 258 12.86 -1.18 -24.42
N GLN A 259 13.53 -0.55 -25.38
CA GLN A 259 14.99 -0.29 -25.37
C GLN A 259 15.39 0.96 -24.58
N ARG A 260 14.45 1.85 -24.28
CA ARG A 260 14.70 3.10 -23.58
C ARG A 260 14.90 2.85 -22.07
N SER A 261 15.75 3.66 -21.42
CA SER A 261 15.88 3.63 -19.97
C SER A 261 14.65 4.23 -19.27
N ALA A 262 14.45 3.90 -17.99
CA ALA A 262 13.41 4.55 -17.20
C ALA A 262 13.61 6.08 -17.14
N ASP A 263 14.85 6.52 -16.99
CA ASP A 263 15.21 7.96 -16.93
C ASP A 263 14.84 8.69 -18.21
N GLN A 264 15.11 8.11 -19.39
CA GLN A 264 14.72 8.71 -20.67
C GLN A 264 13.20 8.87 -20.81
N ILE A 265 12.44 7.90 -20.30
CA ILE A 265 10.99 7.95 -20.33
C ILE A 265 10.46 9.01 -19.34
N ILE A 266 11.03 9.07 -18.13
CA ILE A 266 10.64 10.07 -17.13
C ILE A 266 11.00 11.48 -17.60
N GLU A 267 12.16 11.68 -18.22
CA GLU A 267 12.54 12.97 -18.80
C GLU A 267 11.56 13.43 -19.90
N GLU A 268 11.15 12.52 -20.79
CA GLU A 268 10.13 12.82 -21.80
C GLU A 268 8.79 13.22 -21.16
N ILE A 269 8.34 12.45 -20.16
CA ILE A 269 7.11 12.73 -19.43
C ILE A 269 7.20 14.10 -18.76
N PHE A 270 8.32 14.40 -18.11
CA PHE A 270 8.54 15.67 -17.43
C PHE A 270 8.48 16.85 -18.42
N ARG A 271 9.16 16.74 -19.56
CA ARG A 271 9.10 17.77 -20.62
C ARG A 271 7.68 18.00 -21.10
N ARG A 272 6.93 16.94 -21.35
CA ARG A 272 5.53 17.01 -21.80
C ARG A 272 4.62 17.65 -20.76
N VAL A 273 4.71 17.26 -19.51
CA VAL A 273 3.88 17.80 -18.43
C VAL A 273 4.18 19.28 -18.22
N ARG A 274 5.45 19.68 -18.23
CA ARG A 274 5.83 21.10 -18.12
C ARG A 274 5.41 21.95 -19.32
N ALA A 275 5.43 21.40 -20.52
CA ALA A 275 4.99 22.11 -21.73
C ALA A 275 3.49 22.37 -21.77
N THR A 276 2.67 21.58 -21.07
CA THR A 276 1.21 21.76 -21.01
C THR A 276 0.77 22.69 -19.88
N ARG A 277 1.69 23.18 -19.06
CA ARG A 277 1.38 24.15 -17.99
C ARG A 277 1.02 25.51 -18.59
N PRO A 278 -0.07 26.15 -18.14
CA PRO A 278 -0.26 27.56 -18.43
C PRO A 278 0.91 28.35 -17.85
N ALA A 279 1.48 29.24 -18.61
CA ALA A 279 2.48 30.21 -18.11
C ALA A 279 1.83 30.97 -16.95
N ASP A 280 2.52 31.10 -15.81
CA ASP A 280 2.05 31.90 -14.68
C ASP A 280 1.64 33.29 -15.21
N GLU A 281 0.40 33.71 -14.99
CA GLU A 281 0.03 35.11 -15.14
C GLU A 281 0.95 35.92 -14.20
N PRO A 282 1.64 36.94 -14.70
CA PRO A 282 2.42 37.81 -13.83
C PRO A 282 1.47 38.42 -12.81
N PRO A 283 1.92 38.64 -11.55
CA PRO A 283 1.11 39.24 -10.51
C PRO A 283 0.52 40.53 -11.04
N GLY A 284 -0.83 40.59 -11.08
CA GLY A 284 -1.58 41.71 -11.59
C GLY A 284 -1.04 43.01 -10.99
N GLY A 285 -0.51 43.86 -11.84
CA GLY A 285 -0.09 45.19 -11.46
C GLY A 285 -1.30 45.93 -10.88
N ASP A 286 -1.14 46.35 -9.65
CA ASP A 286 -2.07 47.22 -8.93
C ASP A 286 -2.14 48.56 -9.68
N GLY A 287 -3.09 48.63 -10.63
CA GLY A 287 -3.44 49.83 -11.36
C GLY A 287 -4.41 50.63 -10.53
N SER A 288 -3.91 51.36 -9.56
CA SER A 288 -4.67 52.45 -8.98
C SER A 288 -4.81 53.55 -10.06
N PRO A 289 -6.04 53.93 -10.48
CA PRO A 289 -6.23 55.18 -11.12
C PRO A 289 -6.29 56.27 -10.05
N GLY A 290 -5.26 57.08 -9.96
CA GLY A 290 -5.39 58.39 -9.32
C GLY A 290 -6.27 59.29 -10.16
N GLU A 291 -7.26 59.80 -9.52
CA GLU A 291 -7.71 61.21 -9.47
C GLU A 291 -9.03 61.27 -8.73
#